data_19b2b6edb0d0aab6dff0621b371cbe87
#
_entry.id   19b2b6edb0d0aab6dff0621b371cbe87
#
_cell.length_a   1.000
_cell.length_b   1.000
_cell.length_c   1.000
_cell.angle_alpha   90.00
_cell.angle_beta   90.00
_cell.angle_gamma   90.00
#
_symmetry.space_group_name_H-M   'P 1'
#
loop_
_entity.id
_entity.type
_entity.pdbx_description
1 polymer ?
#
loop_
_entity_poly.entity_id
_entity_poly.type
_entity_poly.pdbx_seq_one_letter_code
_entity_poly.pdbx_strand_id
1 'polypeptide(L)'
;MKYKVSKVTNPIVKSFWEHEYANTGDRERQEMIPYFSAKFGPFITNTIMRNTIGQTKSAFDFRKCMDERKILLVNLSKGRLGALNTQLLGLVMVAKIQMAAMSRVDIPEDQRANFYLYVDEFQNFATDSFCSILSEARKYHLNLIMAHQYINQLVVTKGGSTSSQIRDAVFGNVGTLQSFKVGAEDAEYLAKEYAPVLTEQDIIGIANYKAYIKLNIESSTSRPFSLETVYDTSEMNPKIREIVKQYSRMKHGRKRVFVDQEITSRIGIDISAGAVKDDKSFEQKLKDKGLLSGENKADAAVAVAAPVAEKDIGKILNQPVEKAPAAKPAVPPPPPPLGSAESKPKTETNGTK
;
A
#
# COMPACT_ATOMS: atom_id res chain seq x y z
N MET A 1 -6.97 25.67 26.83
CA MET A 1 -7.84 24.48 26.88
C MET A 1 -9.31 24.88 26.84
N LYS A 2 -9.85 25.69 27.75
CA LYS A 2 -11.26 26.12 27.82
C LYS A 2 -11.83 26.60 26.48
N TYR A 3 -11.10 27.43 25.71
CA TYR A 3 -11.53 27.94 24.40
C TYR A 3 -11.73 26.82 23.34
N LYS A 4 -10.95 25.74 23.37
CA LYS A 4 -11.13 24.62 22.43
C LYS A 4 -12.30 23.73 22.84
N VAL A 5 -12.51 23.54 24.15
CA VAL A 5 -13.64 22.77 24.67
C VAL A 5 -14.98 23.47 24.39
N SER A 6 -15.03 24.81 24.44
CA SER A 6 -16.25 25.57 24.11
C SER A 6 -16.72 25.40 22.66
N LYS A 7 -15.83 24.99 21.74
CA LYS A 7 -16.16 24.69 20.33
C LYS A 7 -16.57 23.25 20.06
N VAL A 8 -16.53 22.39 21.07
CA VAL A 8 -16.95 20.99 20.93
C VAL A 8 -18.48 20.94 20.91
N THR A 9 -19.00 20.40 19.81
CA THR A 9 -20.46 20.28 19.59
C THR A 9 -21.04 18.99 20.17
N ASN A 10 -20.24 17.92 20.25
CA ASN A 10 -20.67 16.65 20.83
C ASN A 10 -20.80 16.79 22.35
N PRO A 11 -22.00 16.62 22.94
CA PRO A 11 -22.22 16.83 24.37
C PRO A 11 -21.46 15.85 25.26
N ILE A 12 -21.27 14.61 24.83
CA ILE A 12 -20.53 13.59 25.58
C ILE A 12 -19.04 13.97 25.66
N VAL A 13 -18.44 14.36 24.53
CA VAL A 13 -17.04 14.81 24.48
C VAL A 13 -16.86 16.09 25.29
N LYS A 14 -17.81 17.00 25.25
CA LYS A 14 -17.79 18.23 26.04
C LYS A 14 -17.84 17.93 27.54
N SER A 15 -18.79 17.07 27.95
CA SER A 15 -18.93 16.61 29.33
C SER A 15 -17.66 15.96 29.88
N PHE A 16 -17.01 15.09 29.09
CA PHE A 16 -15.72 14.52 29.46
C PHE A 16 -14.68 15.59 29.83
N TRP A 17 -14.52 16.62 29.00
CA TRP A 17 -13.54 17.66 29.22
C TRP A 17 -13.89 18.61 30.38
N GLU A 18 -15.18 18.88 30.59
CA GLU A 18 -15.66 19.81 31.61
C GLU A 18 -15.79 19.15 32.99
N HIS A 19 -16.11 17.88 33.06
CA HIS A 19 -16.38 17.19 34.33
C HIS A 19 -15.34 16.12 34.67
N GLU A 20 -15.04 15.20 33.76
CA GLU A 20 -14.14 14.08 34.06
C GLU A 20 -12.68 14.54 34.08
N TYR A 21 -12.21 15.06 32.95
CA TYR A 21 -10.81 15.50 32.83
C TYR A 21 -10.49 16.71 33.72
N ALA A 22 -11.45 17.63 33.91
CA ALA A 22 -11.22 18.79 34.80
C ALA A 22 -11.00 18.38 36.26
N ASN A 23 -11.70 17.33 36.69
CA ASN A 23 -11.62 16.81 38.04
C ASN A 23 -10.50 15.75 38.26
N THR A 24 -9.84 15.33 37.20
CA THR A 24 -8.70 14.40 37.25
C THR A 24 -7.51 15.08 37.95
N GLY A 25 -6.90 14.40 38.92
CA GLY A 25 -5.74 14.92 39.66
C GLY A 25 -4.50 15.07 38.77
N ASP A 26 -3.58 15.96 39.15
CA ASP A 26 -2.37 16.22 38.36
C ASP A 26 -1.49 14.97 38.17
N ARG A 27 -1.40 14.10 39.18
CA ARG A 27 -0.66 12.85 39.10
C ARG A 27 -1.24 11.93 38.04
N GLU A 28 -2.55 11.73 38.03
CA GLU A 28 -3.26 10.89 37.09
C GLU A 28 -3.16 11.45 35.65
N ARG A 29 -3.23 12.78 35.51
CA ARG A 29 -2.98 13.43 34.20
C ARG A 29 -1.56 13.17 33.71
N GLN A 30 -0.56 13.22 34.57
CA GLN A 30 0.83 12.95 34.21
C GLN A 30 1.04 11.50 33.78
N GLU A 31 0.29 10.55 34.31
CA GLU A 31 0.32 9.14 33.89
C GLU A 31 -0.40 8.92 32.55
N MET A 32 -1.53 9.62 32.31
CA MET A 32 -2.31 9.48 31.09
C MET A 32 -1.63 10.10 29.86
N ILE A 33 -0.96 11.25 30.00
CA ILE A 33 -0.36 11.99 28.87
C ILE A 33 0.71 11.17 28.15
N PRO A 34 1.68 10.53 28.79
CA PRO A 34 2.67 9.70 28.11
C PRO A 34 2.04 8.53 27.35
N TYR A 35 1.03 7.89 27.92
CA TYR A 35 0.32 6.79 27.27
C TYR A 35 -0.39 7.23 25.99
N PHE A 36 -1.08 8.36 26.04
CA PHE A 36 -1.69 8.99 24.88
C PHE A 36 -0.64 9.40 23.84
N SER A 37 0.42 10.07 24.29
CA SER A 37 1.50 10.55 23.41
C SER A 37 2.23 9.41 22.70
N ALA A 38 2.41 8.26 23.36
CA ALA A 38 3.01 7.07 22.76
C ALA A 38 2.17 6.54 21.58
N LYS A 39 0.85 6.62 21.64
CA LYS A 39 -0.05 6.19 20.55
C LYS A 39 -0.03 7.13 19.36
N PHE A 40 0.03 8.43 19.60
CA PHE A 40 -0.01 9.46 18.55
C PHE A 40 1.37 9.96 18.11
N GLY A 41 2.42 9.65 18.87
CA GLY A 41 3.80 10.06 18.57
C GLY A 41 4.22 9.81 17.11
N PRO A 42 4.06 8.60 16.56
CA PRO A 42 4.44 8.29 15.18
C PRO A 42 3.77 9.18 14.14
N PHE A 43 2.53 9.60 14.38
CA PHE A 43 1.79 10.49 13.48
C PHE A 43 2.25 11.95 13.55
N ILE A 44 2.76 12.39 14.69
CA ILE A 44 3.12 13.80 14.95
C ILE A 44 4.60 14.05 14.63
N THR A 45 5.49 13.13 15.01
CA THR A 45 6.93 13.30 14.86
C THR A 45 7.42 13.14 13.43
N ASN A 46 6.84 12.20 12.68
CA ASN A 46 7.19 12.05 11.28
C ASN A 46 6.52 13.15 10.43
N THR A 47 7.33 13.97 9.76
CA THR A 47 6.84 15.11 8.97
C THR A 47 5.92 14.71 7.83
N ILE A 48 6.20 13.59 7.15
CA ILE A 48 5.36 13.11 6.03
C ILE A 48 3.99 12.69 6.56
N MET A 49 3.97 11.90 7.63
CA MET A 49 2.73 11.47 8.28
C MET A 49 1.92 12.67 8.77
N ARG A 50 2.55 13.56 9.53
CA ARG A 50 1.92 14.76 10.08
C ARG A 50 1.29 15.60 8.98
N ASN A 51 2.01 15.85 7.88
CA ASN A 51 1.52 16.70 6.79
C ASN A 51 0.47 15.99 5.93
N THR A 52 0.49 14.67 5.85
CA THR A 52 -0.52 13.91 5.12
C THR A 52 -1.84 13.86 5.88
N ILE A 53 -1.82 13.48 7.16
CA ILE A 53 -3.05 13.26 7.94
C ILE A 53 -3.48 14.48 8.78
N GLY A 54 -2.57 15.44 9.01
CA GLY A 54 -2.82 16.62 9.82
C GLY A 54 -3.60 17.74 9.13
N GLN A 55 -3.93 17.60 7.85
CA GLN A 55 -4.72 18.58 7.11
C GLN A 55 -6.18 18.55 7.54
N THR A 56 -6.84 19.72 7.54
CA THR A 56 -8.25 19.86 7.96
C THR A 56 -9.24 19.32 6.93
N LYS A 57 -8.84 19.30 5.66
CA LYS A 57 -9.68 18.80 4.55
C LYS A 57 -8.92 17.73 3.77
N SER A 58 -9.60 16.66 3.40
CA SER A 58 -9.07 15.67 2.46
C SER A 58 -8.95 16.27 1.07
N ALA A 59 -7.87 15.97 0.36
CA ALA A 59 -7.61 16.45 -0.99
C ALA A 59 -8.56 15.82 -2.04
N PHE A 60 -9.10 14.65 -1.74
CA PHE A 60 -10.06 13.92 -2.57
C PHE A 60 -11.01 13.10 -1.71
N ASP A 61 -12.10 12.66 -2.30
CA ASP A 61 -13.12 11.84 -1.67
C ASP A 61 -13.06 10.41 -2.22
N PHE A 62 -12.89 9.44 -1.33
CA PHE A 62 -12.80 8.02 -1.70
C PHE A 62 -14.09 7.50 -2.31
N ARG A 63 -15.25 7.94 -1.79
CA ARG A 63 -16.54 7.55 -2.34
C ARG A 63 -16.72 8.05 -3.77
N LYS A 64 -16.38 9.32 -4.05
CA LYS A 64 -16.38 9.85 -5.41
C LYS A 64 -15.44 9.11 -6.33
N CYS A 65 -14.28 8.65 -5.84
CA CYS A 65 -13.38 7.82 -6.65
C CYS A 65 -14.05 6.52 -7.08
N MET A 66 -14.86 5.90 -6.22
CA MET A 66 -15.59 4.66 -6.53
C MET A 66 -16.74 4.93 -7.50
N ASP A 67 -17.60 5.89 -7.19
CA ASP A 67 -18.84 6.15 -7.93
C ASP A 67 -18.55 6.73 -9.33
N GLU A 68 -17.48 7.51 -9.46
CA GLU A 68 -17.01 8.07 -10.74
C GLU A 68 -16.03 7.14 -11.47
N ARG A 69 -15.84 5.89 -11.01
CA ARG A 69 -14.98 4.86 -11.63
C ARG A 69 -13.55 5.33 -11.88
N LYS A 70 -12.96 6.06 -10.93
CA LYS A 70 -11.60 6.58 -11.04
C LYS A 70 -10.56 5.55 -10.65
N ILE A 71 -9.39 5.66 -11.26
CA ILE A 71 -8.21 4.88 -10.89
C ILE A 71 -7.43 5.64 -9.80
N LEU A 72 -7.27 5.00 -8.64
CA LEU A 72 -6.50 5.52 -7.51
C LEU A 72 -5.24 4.68 -7.32
N LEU A 73 -4.07 5.27 -7.60
CA LEU A 73 -2.77 4.63 -7.41
C LEU A 73 -2.13 5.14 -6.12
N VAL A 74 -1.88 4.23 -5.18
CA VAL A 74 -1.30 4.55 -3.87
C VAL A 74 0.06 3.90 -3.73
N ASN A 75 1.11 4.70 -3.61
CA ASN A 75 2.47 4.21 -3.41
C ASN A 75 2.91 4.38 -1.96
N LEU A 76 2.89 3.28 -1.20
CA LEU A 76 3.30 3.19 0.20
C LEU A 76 4.74 2.66 0.31
N SER A 77 5.71 3.41 -0.23
CA SER A 77 7.10 3.00 -0.25
C SER A 77 7.72 2.91 1.15
N LYS A 78 8.07 1.70 1.60
CA LYS A 78 8.78 1.45 2.87
C LYS A 78 10.12 2.18 2.96
N GLY A 79 10.83 2.31 1.84
CA GLY A 79 12.12 3.00 1.78
C GLY A 79 12.04 4.51 2.03
N ARG A 80 10.90 5.15 1.80
CA ARG A 80 10.71 6.60 2.03
C ARG A 80 10.01 6.90 3.34
N LEU A 81 9.06 6.08 3.73
CA LEU A 81 8.20 6.31 4.90
C LEU A 81 8.71 5.59 6.15
N GLY A 82 9.50 4.54 5.99
CA GLY A 82 9.78 3.57 7.03
C GLY A 82 8.63 2.55 7.20
N ALA A 83 8.93 1.38 7.73
CA ALA A 83 7.99 0.27 7.82
C ALA A 83 6.73 0.62 8.64
N LEU A 84 6.92 1.19 9.84
CA LEU A 84 5.82 1.56 10.73
C LEU A 84 4.87 2.58 10.10
N ASN A 85 5.40 3.65 9.51
CA ASN A 85 4.57 4.69 8.90
C ASN A 85 3.84 4.17 7.64
N THR A 86 4.48 3.31 6.85
CA THR A 86 3.86 2.63 5.71
C THR A 86 2.67 1.80 6.17
N GLN A 87 2.84 0.99 7.22
CA GLN A 87 1.78 0.17 7.78
C GLN A 87 0.62 1.04 8.31
N LEU A 88 0.92 2.04 9.13
CA LEU A 88 -0.10 2.93 9.69
C LEU A 88 -0.89 3.66 8.61
N LEU A 89 -0.20 4.21 7.59
CA LEU A 89 -0.86 4.92 6.49
C LEU A 89 -1.71 3.96 5.66
N GLY A 90 -1.21 2.75 5.39
CA GLY A 90 -1.97 1.72 4.67
C GLY A 90 -3.23 1.30 5.41
N LEU A 91 -3.15 1.09 6.73
CA LEU A 91 -4.32 0.80 7.56
C LEU A 91 -5.38 1.91 7.50
N VAL A 92 -4.95 3.18 7.58
CA VAL A 92 -5.85 4.33 7.44
C VAL A 92 -6.49 4.37 6.05
N MET A 93 -5.72 4.09 5.00
CA MET A 93 -6.23 4.05 3.62
C MET A 93 -7.27 2.94 3.43
N VAL A 94 -6.97 1.73 3.87
CA VAL A 94 -7.91 0.59 3.79
C VAL A 94 -9.19 0.89 4.56
N ALA A 95 -9.09 1.41 5.79
CA ALA A 95 -10.25 1.81 6.59
C ALA A 95 -11.10 2.89 5.89
N LYS A 96 -10.47 3.90 5.27
CA LYS A 96 -11.17 4.94 4.50
C LYS A 96 -11.89 4.40 3.28
N ILE A 97 -11.27 3.47 2.55
CA ILE A 97 -11.87 2.80 1.39
C ILE A 97 -13.07 1.96 1.85
N GLN A 98 -12.92 1.21 2.94
CA GLN A 98 -14.02 0.45 3.53
C GLN A 98 -15.21 1.35 3.92
N MET A 99 -14.94 2.41 4.67
CA MET A 99 -15.99 3.37 5.07
C MET A 99 -16.68 4.00 3.86
N ALA A 100 -15.93 4.33 2.82
CA ALA A 100 -16.47 4.86 1.57
C ALA A 100 -17.36 3.83 0.87
N ALA A 101 -16.94 2.57 0.79
CA ALA A 101 -17.76 1.50 0.22
C ALA A 101 -19.05 1.31 1.03
N MET A 102 -18.96 1.18 2.35
CA MET A 102 -20.13 1.02 3.23
C MET A 102 -21.08 2.21 3.17
N SER A 103 -20.60 3.43 2.95
CA SER A 103 -21.44 4.61 2.81
C SER A 103 -22.35 4.60 1.57
N ARG A 104 -22.14 3.63 0.65
CA ARG A 104 -22.93 3.47 -0.59
C ARG A 104 -24.29 2.78 -0.37
N VAL A 105 -24.72 2.59 0.87
CA VAL A 105 -26.04 2.05 1.21
C VAL A 105 -27.21 2.90 0.67
N ASP A 106 -26.98 4.18 0.40
CA ASP A 106 -27.94 5.11 -0.19
C ASP A 106 -28.13 4.92 -1.72
N ILE A 107 -27.30 4.10 -2.36
CA ILE A 107 -27.40 3.70 -3.76
C ILE A 107 -27.96 2.27 -3.82
N PRO A 108 -28.99 1.96 -4.64
CA PRO A 108 -29.43 0.58 -4.89
C PRO A 108 -28.26 -0.32 -5.31
N GLU A 109 -28.27 -1.58 -4.89
CA GLU A 109 -27.13 -2.49 -5.08
C GLU A 109 -26.77 -2.68 -6.56
N ASP A 110 -27.76 -2.81 -7.43
CA ASP A 110 -27.61 -2.96 -8.90
C ASP A 110 -27.02 -1.73 -9.59
N GLN A 111 -27.10 -0.55 -8.97
CA GLN A 111 -26.58 0.70 -9.51
C GLN A 111 -25.19 1.06 -8.97
N ARG A 112 -24.68 0.32 -7.98
CA ARG A 112 -23.34 0.55 -7.44
C ARG A 112 -22.29 0.17 -8.47
N ALA A 113 -21.41 1.09 -8.82
CA ALA A 113 -20.27 0.78 -9.70
C ALA A 113 -19.30 -0.18 -9.02
N ASN A 114 -18.82 -1.20 -9.74
CA ASN A 114 -17.76 -2.05 -9.24
C ASN A 114 -16.48 -1.26 -8.99
N PHE A 115 -15.88 -1.47 -7.82
CA PHE A 115 -14.58 -0.91 -7.47
C PHE A 115 -13.63 -2.05 -7.07
N TYR A 116 -12.46 -2.10 -7.68
CA TYR A 116 -11.48 -3.16 -7.47
C TYR A 116 -10.34 -2.62 -6.60
N LEU A 117 -10.16 -3.19 -5.42
CA LEU A 117 -9.09 -2.86 -4.50
C LEU A 117 -7.98 -3.91 -4.59
N TYR A 118 -6.87 -3.55 -5.23
CA TYR A 118 -5.66 -4.35 -5.29
C TYR A 118 -4.76 -4.02 -4.10
N VAL A 119 -4.44 -5.01 -3.28
CA VAL A 119 -3.56 -4.86 -2.12
C VAL A 119 -2.39 -5.81 -2.26
N ASP A 120 -1.25 -5.26 -2.63
CA ASP A 120 0.02 -5.99 -2.61
C ASP A 120 0.61 -6.01 -1.20
N GLU A 121 1.30 -7.10 -0.84
CA GLU A 121 1.82 -7.32 0.52
C GLU A 121 0.72 -7.17 1.58
N PHE A 122 -0.43 -7.75 1.31
CA PHE A 122 -1.67 -7.62 2.07
C PHE A 122 -1.49 -7.88 3.57
N GLN A 123 -0.59 -8.79 3.97
CA GLN A 123 -0.31 -9.11 5.38
C GLN A 123 0.11 -7.88 6.21
N ASN A 124 0.63 -6.82 5.58
CA ASN A 124 0.98 -5.59 6.29
C ASN A 124 -0.24 -4.78 6.74
N PHE A 125 -1.41 -5.03 6.14
CA PHE A 125 -2.65 -4.29 6.35
C PHE A 125 -3.77 -5.17 6.88
N ALA A 126 -3.52 -6.46 7.05
CA ALA A 126 -4.47 -7.42 7.59
C ALA A 126 -4.70 -7.17 9.09
N THR A 127 -5.97 -6.94 9.46
CA THR A 127 -6.42 -6.75 10.84
C THR A 127 -7.69 -7.55 11.07
N ASP A 128 -8.07 -7.76 12.33
CA ASP A 128 -9.33 -8.42 12.66
C ASP A 128 -10.53 -7.67 12.03
N SER A 129 -10.46 -6.33 11.95
CA SER A 129 -11.47 -5.52 11.25
C SER A 129 -11.51 -5.78 9.75
N PHE A 130 -10.39 -6.21 9.14
CA PHE A 130 -10.35 -6.56 7.73
C PHE A 130 -11.13 -7.85 7.43
N CYS A 131 -11.24 -8.76 8.39
CA CYS A 131 -12.04 -9.97 8.24
C CYS A 131 -13.52 -9.63 7.97
N SER A 132 -14.04 -8.56 8.58
CA SER A 132 -15.41 -8.08 8.32
C SER A 132 -15.58 -7.56 6.89
N ILE A 133 -14.54 -6.93 6.33
CA ILE A 133 -14.58 -6.46 4.94
C ILE A 133 -14.73 -7.65 3.98
N LEU A 134 -13.98 -8.74 4.21
CA LEU A 134 -14.01 -9.93 3.35
C LEU A 134 -15.41 -10.53 3.22
N SER A 135 -16.18 -10.56 4.31
CA SER A 135 -17.53 -11.11 4.30
C SER A 135 -18.60 -10.15 3.74
N GLU A 136 -18.38 -8.84 3.84
CA GLU A 136 -19.41 -7.84 3.53
C GLU A 136 -19.16 -7.05 2.24
N ALA A 137 -17.91 -6.99 1.76
CA ALA A 137 -17.48 -6.12 0.65
C ALA A 137 -18.30 -6.32 -0.63
N ARG A 138 -18.76 -7.55 -0.89
CA ARG A 138 -19.58 -7.89 -2.06
C ARG A 138 -20.84 -7.04 -2.18
N LYS A 139 -21.58 -6.84 -1.08
CA LYS A 139 -22.81 -6.04 -1.04
C LYS A 139 -22.60 -4.59 -1.45
N TYR A 140 -21.38 -4.09 -1.27
CA TYR A 140 -21.00 -2.72 -1.59
C TYR A 140 -20.26 -2.60 -2.93
N HIS A 141 -20.21 -3.67 -3.73
CA HIS A 141 -19.45 -3.75 -4.97
C HIS A 141 -17.97 -3.33 -4.82
N LEU A 142 -17.38 -3.69 -3.66
CA LEU A 142 -15.95 -3.60 -3.41
C LEU A 142 -15.33 -4.98 -3.63
N ASN A 143 -14.63 -5.14 -4.74
CA ASN A 143 -13.96 -6.39 -5.12
C ASN A 143 -12.52 -6.36 -4.63
N LEU A 144 -12.09 -7.38 -3.90
CA LEU A 144 -10.77 -7.44 -3.28
C LEU A 144 -9.85 -8.36 -4.08
N ILE A 145 -8.67 -7.86 -4.44
CA ILE A 145 -7.58 -8.63 -5.04
C ILE A 145 -6.38 -8.48 -4.12
N MET A 146 -6.02 -9.57 -3.44
CA MET A 146 -5.00 -9.56 -2.39
C MET A 146 -3.83 -10.42 -2.80
N ALA A 147 -2.61 -9.90 -2.63
CA ALA A 147 -1.37 -10.64 -2.86
C ALA A 147 -0.53 -10.70 -1.58
N HIS A 148 0.05 -11.86 -1.29
CA HIS A 148 0.98 -12.08 -0.20
C HIS A 148 2.01 -13.15 -0.60
N GLN A 149 3.10 -13.24 0.15
CA GLN A 149 4.21 -14.15 -0.18
C GLN A 149 4.09 -15.49 0.53
N TYR A 150 3.71 -15.51 1.81
CA TYR A 150 3.64 -16.69 2.66
C TYR A 150 2.34 -16.74 3.45
N ILE A 151 1.70 -17.89 3.50
CA ILE A 151 0.43 -18.08 4.23
C ILE A 151 0.64 -17.85 5.73
N ASN A 152 1.78 -18.25 6.28
CA ASN A 152 2.10 -18.04 7.69
C ASN A 152 2.19 -16.56 8.11
N GLN A 153 2.37 -15.62 7.18
CA GLN A 153 2.29 -14.18 7.47
C GLN A 153 0.88 -13.72 7.85
N LEU A 154 -0.14 -14.51 7.55
CA LEU A 154 -1.54 -14.25 7.94
C LEU A 154 -1.89 -14.84 9.32
N VAL A 155 -0.93 -15.48 9.96
CA VAL A 155 -1.06 -16.03 11.32
C VAL A 155 -0.41 -15.07 12.30
N VAL A 156 -1.18 -14.58 13.28
CA VAL A 156 -0.71 -13.54 14.22
C VAL A 156 -0.44 -14.17 15.57
N THR A 157 0.79 -14.04 16.07
CA THR A 157 1.16 -14.46 17.43
C THR A 157 1.24 -13.24 18.35
N LYS A 158 0.38 -13.18 19.36
CA LYS A 158 0.37 -12.12 20.39
C LYS A 158 0.34 -12.75 21.76
N GLY A 159 1.28 -12.35 22.63
CA GLY A 159 1.31 -12.79 24.02
C GLY A 159 1.36 -14.30 24.24
N GLY A 160 2.00 -15.05 23.32
CA GLY A 160 2.09 -16.51 23.39
C GLY A 160 0.87 -17.26 22.81
N SER A 161 -0.18 -16.56 22.39
CA SER A 161 -1.33 -17.15 21.67
C SER A 161 -1.21 -16.91 20.18
N THR A 162 -1.42 -17.96 19.39
CA THR A 162 -1.40 -17.92 17.92
C THR A 162 -2.82 -17.91 17.40
N SER A 163 -3.15 -16.92 16.56
CA SER A 163 -4.45 -16.76 15.91
C SER A 163 -4.34 -16.94 14.40
N SER A 164 -5.08 -17.85 13.84
CA SER A 164 -5.24 -18.08 12.40
C SER A 164 -6.45 -17.37 11.80
N GLN A 165 -7.14 -16.56 12.59
CA GLN A 165 -8.42 -15.93 12.20
C GLN A 165 -8.36 -15.20 10.86
N ILE A 166 -7.28 -14.45 10.59
CA ILE A 166 -7.11 -13.70 9.33
C ILE A 166 -6.94 -14.67 8.16
N ARG A 167 -6.08 -15.69 8.31
CA ARG A 167 -5.87 -16.72 7.31
C ARG A 167 -7.20 -17.43 6.98
N ASP A 168 -7.89 -17.89 7.99
CA ASP A 168 -9.13 -18.66 7.84
C ASP A 168 -10.26 -17.80 7.23
N ALA A 169 -10.31 -16.50 7.59
CA ALA A 169 -11.23 -15.55 6.97
C ALA A 169 -10.90 -15.29 5.49
N VAL A 170 -9.63 -15.21 5.11
CA VAL A 170 -9.20 -15.05 3.71
C VAL A 170 -9.63 -16.27 2.91
N PHE A 171 -9.18 -17.45 3.27
CA PHE A 171 -9.46 -18.68 2.51
C PHE A 171 -10.95 -19.07 2.52
N GLY A 172 -11.68 -18.73 3.58
CA GLY A 172 -13.13 -18.98 3.66
C GLY A 172 -14.00 -18.02 2.84
N ASN A 173 -13.49 -16.86 2.43
CA ASN A 173 -14.26 -15.85 1.69
C ASN A 173 -13.77 -15.60 0.25
N VAL A 174 -12.57 -16.06 -0.13
CA VAL A 174 -12.09 -15.90 -1.50
C VAL A 174 -12.71 -16.93 -2.42
N GLY A 175 -13.24 -16.48 -3.56
CA GLY A 175 -13.80 -17.38 -4.56
C GLY A 175 -12.75 -17.84 -5.59
N THR A 176 -11.79 -16.97 -5.91
CA THR A 176 -10.72 -17.25 -6.86
C THR A 176 -9.39 -17.31 -6.14
N LEU A 177 -8.66 -18.41 -6.32
CA LEU A 177 -7.35 -18.64 -5.72
C LEU A 177 -6.32 -18.88 -6.83
N GLN A 178 -5.24 -18.07 -6.83
CA GLN A 178 -4.11 -18.23 -7.74
C GLN A 178 -2.83 -18.38 -6.93
N SER A 179 -2.01 -19.37 -7.26
CA SER A 179 -0.72 -19.58 -6.63
C SER A 179 0.40 -19.75 -7.66
N PHE A 180 1.49 -19.05 -7.42
CA PHE A 180 2.78 -19.29 -8.06
C PHE A 180 3.54 -20.38 -7.28
N LYS A 181 4.82 -20.56 -7.61
CA LYS A 181 5.72 -21.44 -6.86
C LYS A 181 5.82 -20.97 -5.40
N VAL A 182 5.61 -21.90 -4.47
CA VAL A 182 5.68 -21.66 -3.03
C VAL A 182 6.58 -22.71 -2.34
N GLY A 183 6.89 -22.50 -1.07
CA GLY A 183 7.60 -23.47 -0.23
C GLY A 183 6.70 -24.63 0.22
N ALA A 184 7.33 -25.64 0.86
CA ALA A 184 6.65 -26.89 1.23
C ALA A 184 5.47 -26.68 2.19
N GLU A 185 5.63 -25.83 3.22
CA GLU A 185 4.55 -25.53 4.20
C GLU A 185 3.30 -24.94 3.53
N ASP A 186 3.49 -23.98 2.64
CA ASP A 186 2.38 -23.36 1.91
C ASP A 186 1.79 -24.33 0.88
N ALA A 187 2.63 -25.19 0.27
CA ALA A 187 2.17 -26.20 -0.69
C ALA A 187 1.26 -27.24 -0.04
N GLU A 188 1.56 -27.67 1.19
CA GLU A 188 0.69 -28.58 1.95
C GLU A 188 -0.72 -27.97 2.17
N TYR A 189 -0.77 -26.68 2.50
CA TYR A 189 -2.04 -25.98 2.68
C TYR A 189 -2.80 -25.83 1.36
N LEU A 190 -2.10 -25.40 0.31
CA LEU A 190 -2.70 -25.14 -1.01
C LEU A 190 -3.14 -26.45 -1.70
N ALA A 191 -2.46 -27.56 -1.46
CA ALA A 191 -2.86 -28.87 -2.00
C ALA A 191 -4.25 -29.28 -1.52
N LYS A 192 -4.62 -28.94 -0.27
CA LYS A 192 -5.97 -29.16 0.26
C LYS A 192 -7.02 -28.31 -0.47
N GLU A 193 -6.67 -27.08 -0.82
CA GLU A 193 -7.54 -26.17 -1.57
C GLU A 193 -7.71 -26.56 -3.05
N TYR A 194 -6.68 -27.17 -3.65
CA TYR A 194 -6.69 -27.61 -5.04
C TYR A 194 -7.03 -29.08 -5.23
N ALA A 195 -7.29 -29.81 -4.13
CA ALA A 195 -7.66 -31.22 -4.19
C ALA A 195 -8.93 -31.44 -5.05
N PRO A 196 -9.04 -32.58 -5.75
CA PRO A 196 -8.08 -33.69 -5.87
C PRO A 196 -7.12 -33.55 -7.06
N VAL A 197 -7.03 -32.37 -7.70
CA VAL A 197 -6.38 -32.19 -9.01
C VAL A 197 -4.87 -31.98 -8.88
N LEU A 198 -4.41 -31.22 -7.88
CA LEU A 198 -3.01 -30.91 -7.68
C LEU A 198 -2.46 -31.48 -6.37
N THR A 199 -1.22 -31.95 -6.42
CA THR A 199 -0.45 -32.41 -5.28
C THR A 199 0.51 -31.34 -4.79
N GLU A 200 1.08 -31.50 -3.60
CA GLU A 200 2.14 -30.61 -3.08
C GLU A 200 3.34 -30.53 -4.05
N GLN A 201 3.70 -31.66 -4.66
CA GLN A 201 4.83 -31.72 -5.60
C GLN A 201 4.56 -30.90 -6.88
N ASP A 202 3.33 -30.89 -7.36
CA ASP A 202 2.95 -30.07 -8.51
C ASP A 202 3.13 -28.57 -8.19
N ILE A 203 2.72 -28.15 -7.00
CA ILE A 203 2.77 -26.75 -6.57
C ILE A 203 4.21 -26.28 -6.34
N ILE A 204 5.05 -27.13 -5.71
CA ILE A 204 6.48 -26.84 -5.48
C ILE A 204 7.25 -26.85 -6.81
N GLY A 205 6.88 -27.77 -7.72
CA GLY A 205 7.57 -28.01 -8.99
C GLY A 205 7.23 -27.02 -10.10
N ILE A 206 6.25 -26.13 -9.92
CA ILE A 206 5.82 -25.22 -10.99
C ILE A 206 6.96 -24.32 -11.48
N ALA A 207 7.04 -24.12 -12.80
CA ALA A 207 8.07 -23.29 -13.41
C ALA A 207 7.83 -21.79 -13.14
N ASN A 208 8.90 -20.99 -13.29
CA ASN A 208 8.80 -19.54 -13.20
C ASN A 208 7.80 -19.02 -14.24
N TYR A 209 7.09 -17.93 -13.88
CA TYR A 209 6.05 -17.27 -14.70
C TYR A 209 4.81 -18.13 -14.98
N LYS A 210 4.71 -19.33 -14.37
CA LYS A 210 3.50 -20.16 -14.38
C LYS A 210 2.82 -20.13 -13.02
N ALA A 211 1.51 -20.31 -13.04
CA ALA A 211 0.69 -20.36 -11.84
C ALA A 211 -0.40 -21.41 -11.97
N TYR A 212 -0.91 -21.88 -10.85
CA TYR A 212 -2.18 -22.61 -10.79
C TYR A 212 -3.28 -21.66 -10.34
N ILE A 213 -4.48 -21.85 -10.90
CA ILE A 213 -5.63 -21.05 -10.57
C ILE A 213 -6.88 -21.90 -10.44
N LYS A 214 -7.69 -21.59 -9.43
CA LYS A 214 -9.04 -22.10 -9.21
C LYS A 214 -9.99 -20.90 -9.26
N LEU A 215 -10.85 -20.84 -10.27
CA LEU A 215 -11.72 -19.69 -10.50
C LEU A 215 -13.09 -19.90 -9.86
N ASN A 216 -13.68 -18.82 -9.39
CA ASN A 216 -15.10 -18.76 -9.11
C ASN A 216 -15.81 -18.08 -10.30
N ILE A 217 -16.65 -18.84 -11.00
CA ILE A 217 -17.41 -18.39 -12.15
C ILE A 217 -18.89 -18.56 -11.81
N GLU A 218 -19.66 -17.45 -11.77
CA GLU A 218 -21.10 -17.44 -11.46
C GLU A 218 -21.46 -18.23 -10.20
N SER A 219 -20.67 -18.05 -9.13
CA SER A 219 -20.80 -18.76 -7.86
C SER A 219 -20.48 -20.26 -7.90
N SER A 220 -19.93 -20.77 -9.01
CA SER A 220 -19.42 -22.12 -9.14
C SER A 220 -17.89 -22.12 -9.16
N THR A 221 -17.28 -23.04 -8.44
CA THR A 221 -15.82 -23.16 -8.40
C THR A 221 -15.34 -24.10 -9.50
N SER A 222 -14.43 -23.61 -10.36
CA SER A 222 -13.81 -24.41 -11.41
C SER A 222 -12.85 -25.45 -10.85
N ARG A 223 -12.51 -26.47 -11.62
CA ARG A 223 -11.33 -27.29 -11.35
C ARG A 223 -10.07 -26.43 -11.47
N PRO A 224 -9.03 -26.66 -10.67
CA PRO A 224 -7.76 -25.98 -10.84
C PRO A 224 -7.14 -26.29 -12.20
N PHE A 225 -6.49 -25.30 -12.81
CA PHE A 225 -5.73 -25.43 -14.05
C PHE A 225 -4.50 -24.53 -14.03
N SER A 226 -3.52 -24.84 -14.88
CA SER A 226 -2.31 -24.03 -15.01
C SER A 226 -2.49 -22.89 -15.99
N LEU A 227 -1.80 -21.79 -15.73
CA LEU A 227 -1.69 -20.64 -16.64
C LEU A 227 -0.25 -20.16 -16.73
N GLU A 228 0.07 -19.46 -17.78
CA GLU A 228 1.32 -18.76 -17.98
C GLU A 228 1.09 -17.25 -17.98
N THR A 229 1.92 -16.51 -17.28
CA THR A 229 1.82 -15.06 -17.21
C THR A 229 2.42 -14.42 -18.45
N VAL A 230 1.74 -13.41 -18.97
CA VAL A 230 2.25 -12.62 -20.09
C VAL A 230 3.15 -11.51 -19.54
N TYR A 231 4.39 -11.45 -20.03
CA TYR A 231 5.30 -10.35 -19.73
C TYR A 231 5.26 -9.33 -20.87
N ASP A 232 4.53 -8.25 -20.65
CA ASP A 232 4.41 -7.18 -21.63
C ASP A 232 5.08 -5.90 -21.12
N THR A 233 6.10 -5.42 -21.81
CA THR A 233 6.79 -4.16 -21.55
C THR A 233 6.44 -3.07 -22.57
N SER A 234 5.63 -3.37 -23.58
CA SER A 234 5.32 -2.44 -24.68
C SER A 234 4.62 -1.18 -24.22
N GLU A 235 3.87 -1.25 -23.10
CA GLU A 235 3.11 -0.13 -22.55
C GLU A 235 3.87 0.70 -21.48
N MET A 236 5.12 0.36 -21.20
CA MET A 236 5.92 1.13 -20.25
C MET A 236 6.31 2.50 -20.82
N ASN A 237 5.61 3.55 -20.42
CA ASN A 237 5.88 4.92 -20.85
C ASN A 237 6.33 5.81 -19.68
N PRO A 238 7.65 6.08 -19.52
CA PRO A 238 8.15 6.93 -18.45
C PRO A 238 7.63 8.37 -18.50
N LYS A 239 7.32 8.89 -19.70
CA LYS A 239 6.77 10.24 -19.86
C LYS A 239 5.37 10.34 -19.30
N ILE A 240 4.50 9.38 -19.62
CA ILE A 240 3.12 9.31 -19.09
C ILE A 240 3.17 9.17 -17.56
N ARG A 241 4.04 8.33 -17.03
CA ARG A 241 4.22 8.17 -15.57
C ARG A 241 4.52 9.51 -14.89
N GLU A 242 5.38 10.32 -15.46
CA GLU A 242 5.74 11.60 -14.85
C GLU A 242 4.62 12.64 -14.99
N ILE A 243 3.92 12.66 -16.13
CA ILE A 243 2.72 13.51 -16.33
C ILE A 243 1.64 13.18 -15.30
N VAL A 244 1.34 11.91 -15.08
CA VAL A 244 0.35 11.47 -14.07
C VAL A 244 0.74 11.94 -12.67
N LYS A 245 2.01 11.83 -12.29
CA LYS A 245 2.49 12.32 -10.99
C LYS A 245 2.36 13.84 -10.86
N GLN A 246 2.74 14.60 -11.89
CA GLN A 246 2.63 16.05 -11.90
C GLN A 246 1.19 16.50 -11.82
N TYR A 247 0.30 15.89 -12.61
CA TYR A 247 -1.13 16.16 -12.58
C TYR A 247 -1.72 15.90 -11.20
N SER A 248 -1.41 14.76 -10.59
CA SER A 248 -1.86 14.42 -9.24
C SER A 248 -1.37 15.43 -8.21
N ARG A 249 -0.11 15.87 -8.30
CA ARG A 249 0.46 16.90 -7.42
C ARG A 249 -0.23 18.25 -7.58
N MET A 250 -0.51 18.68 -8.82
CA MET A 250 -1.20 19.96 -9.07
C MET A 250 -2.64 19.94 -8.55
N LYS A 251 -3.35 18.84 -8.79
CA LYS A 251 -4.78 18.74 -8.46
C LYS A 251 -5.04 18.47 -6.98
N HIS A 252 -4.24 17.62 -6.36
CA HIS A 252 -4.47 17.12 -5.02
C HIS A 252 -3.37 17.48 -4.01
N GLY A 253 -2.23 17.94 -4.49
CA GLY A 253 -1.09 18.30 -3.64
C GLY A 253 -1.18 19.72 -3.11
N ARG A 254 -0.57 19.93 -1.93
CA ARG A 254 -0.33 21.25 -1.34
C ARG A 254 1.15 21.40 -1.04
N LYS A 255 1.71 22.58 -1.22
CA LYS A 255 3.11 22.85 -0.89
C LYS A 255 3.34 22.58 0.60
N ARG A 256 4.38 21.79 0.91
CA ARG A 256 4.74 21.38 2.26
C ARG A 256 4.83 22.56 3.24
N VAL A 257 5.47 23.65 2.82
CA VAL A 257 5.65 24.84 3.67
C VAL A 257 4.32 25.38 4.18
N PHE A 258 3.31 25.49 3.31
CA PHE A 258 1.99 25.99 3.72
C PHE A 258 1.26 25.04 4.65
N VAL A 259 1.40 23.71 4.45
CA VAL A 259 0.80 22.71 5.31
C VAL A 259 1.47 22.70 6.68
N ASP A 260 2.79 22.78 6.74
CA ASP A 260 3.56 22.89 7.98
C ASP A 260 3.13 24.13 8.78
N GLN A 261 3.04 25.29 8.13
CA GLN A 261 2.60 26.55 8.75
C GLN A 261 1.16 26.44 9.29
N GLU A 262 0.22 25.90 8.50
CA GLU A 262 -1.17 25.72 8.92
C GLU A 262 -1.28 24.81 10.16
N ILE A 263 -0.57 23.68 10.16
CA ILE A 263 -0.59 22.74 11.28
C ILE A 263 0.03 23.40 12.53
N THR A 264 1.17 24.05 12.37
CA THR A 264 1.90 24.73 13.45
C THR A 264 1.05 25.85 14.09
N SER A 265 0.48 26.73 13.27
CA SER A 265 -0.41 27.78 13.72
C SER A 265 -1.62 27.23 14.47
N ARG A 266 -2.21 26.13 14.00
CA ARG A 266 -3.36 25.49 14.65
C ARG A 266 -3.02 24.84 16.00
N ILE A 267 -1.81 24.32 16.16
CA ILE A 267 -1.33 23.71 17.40
C ILE A 267 -0.92 24.80 18.40
N GLY A 268 -0.65 26.03 17.94
CA GLY A 268 -0.20 27.15 18.77
C GLY A 268 1.28 27.05 19.12
N ILE A 269 2.05 26.27 18.37
CA ILE A 269 3.51 26.19 18.50
C ILE A 269 4.08 27.05 17.39
N ASP A 270 4.71 28.15 17.75
CA ASP A 270 5.37 29.02 16.78
C ASP A 270 6.77 28.44 16.44
N ILE A 271 6.81 27.51 15.48
CA ILE A 271 8.07 26.93 14.98
C ILE A 271 8.78 27.90 14.04
N SER A 272 8.11 28.97 13.59
CA SER A 272 8.68 29.94 12.65
C SER A 272 9.91 30.66 13.22
N ALA A 273 10.01 30.81 14.53
CA ALA A 273 11.14 31.43 15.20
C ALA A 273 12.43 30.57 15.19
N GLY A 274 12.32 29.25 15.08
CA GLY A 274 13.46 28.32 15.05
C GLY A 274 13.90 27.89 13.65
N ALA A 275 12.95 27.58 12.77
CA ALA A 275 13.24 27.01 11.45
C ALA A 275 13.81 28.03 10.43
N VAL A 276 13.44 29.31 10.57
CA VAL A 276 13.95 30.38 9.67
C VAL A 276 15.37 30.81 10.04
N LYS A 277 15.79 30.61 11.30
CA LYS A 277 17.17 30.92 11.72
C LYS A 277 18.17 29.86 11.24
N ASP A 278 17.77 28.60 11.20
CA ASP A 278 18.69 27.53 10.80
C ASP A 278 18.91 27.43 9.30
N ASP A 279 17.91 27.73 8.47
CA ASP A 279 18.07 27.71 7.00
C ASP A 279 18.98 28.84 6.51
N LYS A 280 18.85 30.05 7.05
CA LYS A 280 19.78 31.16 6.72
C LYS A 280 21.17 30.91 7.25
N SER A 281 21.32 30.31 8.41
CA SER A 281 22.62 29.93 8.98
C SER A 281 23.27 28.80 8.20
N PHE A 282 22.49 27.88 7.65
CA PHE A 282 23.00 26.79 6.81
C PHE A 282 23.42 27.27 5.42
N GLU A 283 22.61 28.09 4.75
CA GLU A 283 23.00 28.72 3.48
C GLU A 283 24.23 29.62 3.64
N GLN A 284 24.33 30.40 4.74
CA GLN A 284 25.49 31.21 5.04
C GLN A 284 26.72 30.35 5.27
N LYS A 285 26.60 29.26 6.02
CA LYS A 285 27.70 28.30 6.26
C LYS A 285 28.14 27.58 4.98
N LEU A 286 27.27 27.37 4.03
CA LEU A 286 27.59 26.81 2.71
C LEU A 286 28.30 27.85 1.82
N LYS A 287 27.88 29.12 1.88
CA LYS A 287 28.58 30.24 1.23
C LYS A 287 29.98 30.47 1.82
N ASP A 288 30.07 30.46 3.14
CA ASP A 288 31.34 30.65 3.87
C ASP A 288 32.33 29.50 3.65
N LYS A 289 31.86 28.32 3.30
CA LYS A 289 32.67 27.15 2.93
C LYS A 289 33.00 27.06 1.44
N GLY A 290 32.61 28.05 0.61
CA GLY A 290 32.88 28.05 -0.82
C GLY A 290 32.15 26.94 -1.62
N LEU A 291 31.19 26.29 -1.03
CA LEU A 291 30.44 25.20 -1.65
C LEU A 291 29.26 25.68 -2.53
N LEU A 292 28.97 26.98 -2.51
CA LEU A 292 28.00 27.68 -3.36
C LEU A 292 28.64 28.66 -4.33
N SER A 293 29.95 28.63 -4.48
CA SER A 293 30.67 29.41 -5.49
C SER A 293 31.00 28.51 -6.67
N GLY A 294 30.22 28.56 -7.70
CA GLY A 294 30.49 27.87 -8.96
C GLY A 294 29.24 27.71 -9.79
N GLU A 295 29.15 28.51 -10.81
CA GLU A 295 28.15 28.39 -11.88
C GLU A 295 28.28 27.02 -12.55
N ASN A 296 27.49 26.05 -12.11
CA ASN A 296 27.22 24.86 -12.91
C ASN A 296 25.81 24.99 -13.51
N LYS A 297 25.78 25.54 -14.72
CA LYS A 297 24.58 25.62 -15.57
C LYS A 297 23.96 24.24 -15.94
N ALA A 298 24.57 23.15 -15.52
CA ALA A 298 24.08 21.80 -15.83
C ALA A 298 23.06 21.26 -14.86
N ASP A 299 23.07 21.66 -13.57
CA ASP A 299 22.12 21.15 -12.57
C ASP A 299 20.84 21.99 -12.42
N ALA A 300 20.79 23.16 -13.04
CA ALA A 300 19.57 23.98 -13.10
C ALA A 300 18.50 23.43 -14.08
N ALA A 301 18.84 22.48 -14.92
CA ALA A 301 17.91 21.88 -15.90
C ALA A 301 16.98 20.81 -15.30
N VAL A 302 17.19 20.41 -14.04
CA VAL A 302 16.31 19.42 -13.35
C VAL A 302 15.21 20.10 -12.54
N ALA A 303 15.27 21.38 -12.35
CA ALA A 303 14.36 22.11 -11.48
C ALA A 303 13.48 23.09 -12.23
N VAL A 304 12.82 22.87 -13.21
CA VAL A 304 11.63 23.60 -13.72
C VAL A 304 11.31 23.11 -15.13
N ALA A 305 10.73 21.93 -15.24
CA ALA A 305 9.79 21.75 -16.32
C ALA A 305 8.61 22.67 -16.02
N ALA A 306 8.36 23.66 -16.86
CA ALA A 306 7.19 24.53 -16.74
C ALA A 306 5.92 23.69 -16.58
N PRO A 307 4.95 24.10 -15.74
CA PRO A 307 3.72 23.36 -15.56
C PRO A 307 3.01 23.24 -16.91
N VAL A 308 2.80 22.00 -17.35
CA VAL A 308 1.98 21.73 -18.54
C VAL A 308 0.59 22.23 -18.24
N ALA A 309 0.02 23.07 -19.08
CA ALA A 309 -1.31 23.63 -18.88
C ALA A 309 -2.36 22.50 -18.85
N GLU A 310 -3.38 22.59 -17.99
CA GLU A 310 -4.41 21.55 -17.79
C GLU A 310 -5.09 21.12 -19.10
N LYS A 311 -5.23 22.07 -20.06
CA LYS A 311 -5.75 21.81 -21.42
C LYS A 311 -4.86 20.91 -22.28
N ASP A 312 -3.54 20.96 -22.05
CA ASP A 312 -2.59 20.15 -22.83
C ASP A 312 -2.50 18.72 -22.28
N ILE A 313 -2.69 18.54 -20.98
CA ILE A 313 -2.76 17.22 -20.33
C ILE A 313 -3.96 16.42 -20.87
N GLY A 314 -5.12 17.05 -21.01
CA GLY A 314 -6.32 16.43 -21.60
C GLY A 314 -6.12 15.99 -23.05
N LYS A 315 -5.37 16.76 -23.83
CA LYS A 315 -5.02 16.40 -25.23
C LYS A 315 -4.08 15.20 -25.30
N ILE A 316 -3.10 15.13 -24.40
CA ILE A 316 -2.12 14.02 -24.35
C ILE A 316 -2.78 12.72 -23.91
N LEU A 317 -3.67 12.78 -22.93
CA LEU A 317 -4.38 11.60 -22.40
C LEU A 317 -5.43 11.04 -23.37
N ASN A 318 -5.95 11.86 -24.30
CA ASN A 318 -6.96 11.47 -25.29
C ASN A 318 -6.39 11.18 -26.69
N GLN A 319 -5.07 11.24 -26.89
CA GLN A 319 -4.48 10.79 -28.14
C GLN A 319 -4.55 9.26 -28.23
N PRO A 320 -5.01 8.70 -29.36
CA PRO A 320 -4.92 7.26 -29.57
C PRO A 320 -3.46 6.85 -29.54
N VAL A 321 -3.14 5.85 -28.72
CA VAL A 321 -1.80 5.28 -28.66
C VAL A 321 -1.51 4.64 -30.01
N GLU A 322 -0.61 5.25 -30.76
CA GLU A 322 -0.09 4.65 -32.00
C GLU A 322 0.57 3.32 -31.63
N LYS A 323 -0.03 2.21 -32.09
CA LYS A 323 0.50 0.87 -31.83
C LYS A 323 1.89 0.79 -32.45
N ALA A 324 2.90 0.67 -31.60
CA ALA A 324 4.24 0.30 -32.06
C ALA A 324 4.16 -1.04 -32.82
N PRO A 325 4.93 -1.19 -33.93
CA PRO A 325 4.92 -2.44 -34.68
C PRO A 325 5.30 -3.61 -33.78
N ALA A 326 4.52 -4.69 -33.82
CA ALA A 326 4.67 -5.87 -32.99
C ALA A 326 6.13 -6.39 -33.07
N ALA A 327 6.84 -6.30 -31.96
CA ALA A 327 8.15 -6.93 -31.85
C ALA A 327 7.97 -8.44 -31.97
N LYS A 328 8.73 -9.07 -32.86
CA LYS A 328 8.78 -10.53 -32.98
C LYS A 328 9.10 -11.14 -31.61
N PRO A 329 8.43 -12.24 -31.21
CA PRO A 329 8.69 -12.86 -29.94
C PRO A 329 10.18 -13.24 -29.85
N ALA A 330 10.83 -12.78 -28.79
CA ALA A 330 12.21 -13.16 -28.49
C ALA A 330 12.26 -14.67 -28.26
N VAL A 331 13.07 -15.35 -29.04
CA VAL A 331 13.35 -16.79 -28.86
C VAL A 331 14.05 -16.93 -27.50
N PRO A 332 13.54 -17.78 -26.59
CA PRO A 332 14.20 -18.00 -25.32
C PRO A 332 15.63 -18.55 -25.53
N PRO A 333 16.61 -18.17 -24.70
CA PRO A 333 17.95 -18.72 -24.82
C PRO A 333 17.92 -20.24 -24.67
N PRO A 334 18.78 -20.97 -25.42
CA PRO A 334 18.83 -22.42 -25.35
C PRO A 334 19.19 -22.88 -23.92
N PRO A 335 18.64 -24.02 -23.47
CA PRO A 335 19.00 -24.56 -22.17
C PRO A 335 20.52 -24.88 -22.12
N PRO A 336 21.15 -24.74 -20.94
CA PRO A 336 22.56 -25.09 -20.78
C PRO A 336 22.77 -26.56 -21.16
N PRO A 337 23.93 -26.93 -21.73
CA PRO A 337 24.22 -28.31 -22.14
C PRO A 337 24.20 -29.25 -20.92
N LEU A 338 23.48 -30.34 -21.06
CA LEU A 338 23.48 -31.42 -20.07
C LEU A 338 24.93 -31.93 -19.90
N GLY A 339 25.46 -31.71 -18.68
CA GLY A 339 26.76 -32.23 -18.31
C GLY A 339 26.81 -33.74 -18.55
N SER A 340 27.84 -34.18 -19.28
CA SER A 340 28.16 -35.56 -19.50
C SER A 340 28.31 -36.29 -18.17
N ALA A 341 27.55 -37.36 -17.98
CA ALA A 341 27.60 -38.23 -16.83
C ALA A 341 29.02 -38.81 -16.68
N GLU A 342 29.73 -38.38 -15.66
CA GLU A 342 30.97 -39.04 -15.24
C GLU A 342 30.66 -40.45 -14.72
N SER A 343 31.29 -41.42 -15.35
CA SER A 343 31.24 -42.83 -15.01
C SER A 343 31.82 -43.07 -13.61
N LYS A 344 31.05 -43.69 -12.73
CA LYS A 344 31.51 -44.21 -11.42
C LYS A 344 32.59 -45.29 -11.62
N PRO A 345 33.67 -45.27 -10.82
CA PRO A 345 34.63 -46.39 -10.81
C PRO A 345 34.01 -47.60 -10.14
N LYS A 346 34.26 -48.76 -10.74
CA LYS A 346 33.93 -50.09 -10.22
C LYS A 346 34.70 -50.36 -8.92
N THR A 347 34.02 -50.63 -7.83
CA THR A 347 34.62 -51.22 -6.62
C THR A 347 34.88 -52.70 -6.86
N GLU A 348 36.11 -53.06 -6.85
CA GLU A 348 36.58 -54.46 -6.76
C GLU A 348 36.26 -55.06 -5.38
N THR A 349 35.54 -56.15 -5.39
CA THR A 349 35.36 -57.02 -4.26
C THR A 349 36.58 -57.88 -4.10
N ASN A 350 37.38 -57.69 -3.03
CA ASN A 350 38.31 -58.72 -2.55
C ASN A 350 37.72 -59.30 -1.27
N GLY A 351 37.40 -60.62 -1.37
CA GLY A 351 37.16 -61.46 -0.24
C GLY A 351 38.46 -61.87 0.38
N THR A 352 38.49 -62.09 1.66
CA THR A 352 39.08 -63.26 2.32
C THR A 352 39.02 -63.14 3.85
N LYS A 353 38.49 -64.20 4.40
CA LYS A 353 38.58 -64.85 5.74
C LYS A 353 37.71 -64.26 6.83
#